data_c32be50392b6974ae437923eaae95cff
#
_entry.id   c32be50392b6974ae437923eaae95cff
#
_cell.length_a   1.000
_cell.length_b   1.000
_cell.length_c   1.000
_cell.angle_alpha   90.00
_cell.angle_beta   90.00
_cell.angle_gamma   90.00
#
_symmetry.space_group_name_H-M   'P 1'
#
loop_
_entity.id
_entity.type
_entity.pdbx_description
1 polymer ?
#
loop_
_entity_poly.entity_id
_entity_poly.type
_entity_poly.pdbx_seq_one_letter_code
_entity_poly.pdbx_strand_id
1 'polypeptide(L)'
;AVVAADHPLANRISVAVETLVDYPMVLLDLPMSRTYFMQAFERAGVTPNIAERTRDMAVMRSLVANGFGFSVANIRPYSDLSPDGRELCFIPLEGTPRPLLLGFVVPEGARNVLSVDAFINHASQTIAKWDYPGLPLADCD
;
A
#
# COMPACT_ATOMS: atom_id res chain seq x y z
N ALA A 1 7.34 0.29 -2.62
CA ALA A 1 7.84 -1.09 -2.54
C ALA A 1 8.16 -1.45 -1.09
N VAL A 2 8.02 -2.72 -0.74
CA VAL A 2 8.41 -3.29 0.56
C VAL A 2 9.50 -4.31 0.31
N VAL A 3 10.63 -4.18 0.99
CA VAL A 3 11.79 -5.06 0.85
C VAL A 3 12.39 -5.39 2.22
N ALA A 4 13.19 -6.44 2.31
CA ALA A 4 13.99 -6.72 3.51
C ALA A 4 15.05 -5.63 3.73
N ALA A 5 15.50 -5.42 4.97
CA ALA A 5 16.49 -4.39 5.29
C ALA A 5 17.85 -4.61 4.61
N ASP A 6 18.19 -5.86 4.30
CA ASP A 6 19.42 -6.25 3.58
C ASP A 6 19.26 -6.37 2.05
N HIS A 7 18.06 -6.02 1.53
CA HIS A 7 17.79 -6.07 0.09
C HIS A 7 18.62 -5.02 -0.66
N PRO A 8 19.11 -5.30 -1.90
CA PRO A 8 19.90 -4.34 -2.69
C PRO A 8 19.25 -2.98 -2.91
N LEU A 9 17.93 -2.91 -2.85
CA LEU A 9 17.17 -1.67 -3.02
C LEU A 9 16.89 -0.93 -1.71
N ALA A 10 17.18 -1.51 -0.53
CA ALA A 10 16.75 -0.98 0.78
C ALA A 10 17.19 0.46 1.04
N ASN A 11 18.34 0.88 0.51
CA ASN A 11 18.89 2.22 0.69
C ASN A 11 18.47 3.24 -0.39
N ARG A 12 17.53 2.88 -1.27
CA ARG A 12 17.04 3.79 -2.30
C ARG A 12 16.02 4.75 -1.72
N ILE A 13 16.09 6.02 -2.14
CA ILE A 13 15.12 7.07 -1.78
C ILE A 13 13.78 6.81 -2.48
N SER A 14 13.84 6.31 -3.71
CA SER A 14 12.69 5.89 -4.52
C SER A 14 13.11 4.77 -5.46
N VAL A 15 12.15 4.06 -6.04
CA VAL A 15 12.42 3.00 -7.00
C VAL A 15 11.40 3.04 -8.14
N ALA A 16 11.89 2.93 -9.37
CA ALA A 16 11.06 2.76 -10.54
C ALA A 16 10.47 1.34 -10.57
N VAL A 17 9.24 1.21 -11.06
CA VAL A 17 8.54 -0.09 -11.17
C VAL A 17 9.32 -1.05 -12.06
N GLU A 18 9.97 -0.53 -13.08
CA GLU A 18 10.81 -1.29 -14.03
C GLU A 18 12.02 -1.95 -13.36
N THR A 19 12.56 -1.32 -12.32
CA THR A 19 13.68 -1.90 -11.55
C THR A 19 13.25 -3.11 -10.71
N LEU A 20 11.97 -3.14 -10.31
CA LEU A 20 11.45 -4.22 -9.46
C LEU A 20 11.33 -5.57 -10.17
N VAL A 21 11.23 -5.58 -11.51
CA VAL A 21 11.05 -6.83 -12.27
C VAL A 21 12.29 -7.74 -12.24
N ASP A 22 13.44 -7.20 -11.88
CA ASP A 22 14.70 -7.97 -11.73
C ASP A 22 14.67 -8.84 -10.46
N TYR A 23 13.68 -8.65 -9.58
CA TYR A 23 13.56 -9.35 -8.31
C TYR A 23 12.27 -10.17 -8.23
N PRO A 24 12.25 -11.27 -7.47
CA PRO A 24 11.03 -12.02 -7.24
C PRO A 24 10.01 -11.21 -6.43
N MET A 25 8.73 -11.34 -6.78
CA MET A 25 7.63 -10.64 -6.12
C MET A 25 6.83 -11.57 -5.22
N VAL A 26 6.60 -11.15 -3.99
CA VAL A 26 5.58 -11.71 -3.09
C VAL A 26 4.30 -10.90 -3.26
N LEU A 27 3.32 -11.44 -3.96
CA LEU A 27 2.07 -10.74 -4.26
C LEU A 27 1.06 -10.89 -3.13
N LEU A 28 0.56 -9.78 -2.60
CA LEU A 28 -0.63 -9.76 -1.76
C LEU A 28 -1.87 -9.91 -2.66
N ASP A 29 -2.34 -11.16 -2.80
CA ASP A 29 -3.37 -11.56 -3.76
C ASP A 29 -4.78 -11.44 -3.18
N LEU A 30 -5.17 -10.21 -2.85
CA LEU A 30 -6.54 -9.87 -2.50
C LEU A 30 -7.30 -9.38 -3.74
N PRO A 31 -8.59 -9.72 -3.92
CA PRO A 31 -9.32 -9.49 -5.17
C PRO A 31 -9.24 -8.06 -5.72
N MET A 32 -9.41 -7.06 -4.86
CA MET A 32 -9.36 -5.64 -5.25
C MET A 32 -7.92 -5.11 -5.31
N SER A 33 -7.08 -5.49 -4.35
CA SER A 33 -5.72 -4.98 -4.23
C SER A 33 -4.81 -5.50 -5.33
N ARG A 34 -4.98 -6.76 -5.75
CA ARG A 34 -4.20 -7.35 -6.85
C ARG A 34 -4.28 -6.49 -8.10
N THR A 35 -5.48 -6.17 -8.55
CA THR A 35 -5.67 -5.36 -9.77
C THR A 35 -5.02 -3.99 -9.63
N TYR A 36 -5.15 -3.36 -8.47
CA TYR A 36 -4.53 -2.07 -8.19
C TYR A 36 -3.00 -2.14 -8.27
N PHE A 37 -2.36 -3.12 -7.64
CA PHE A 37 -0.91 -3.25 -7.66
C PHE A 37 -0.38 -3.63 -9.05
N MET A 38 -1.05 -4.55 -9.73
CA MET A 38 -0.63 -4.98 -11.07
C MET A 38 -0.75 -3.86 -12.11
N GLN A 39 -1.67 -2.92 -11.97
CA GLN A 39 -1.79 -1.76 -12.85
C GLN A 39 -0.53 -0.88 -12.87
N ALA A 40 0.26 -0.83 -11.80
CA ALA A 40 1.51 -0.09 -11.79
C ALA A 40 2.51 -0.69 -12.79
N PHE A 41 2.65 -2.01 -12.80
CA PHE A 41 3.51 -2.74 -13.73
C PHE A 41 2.99 -2.68 -15.16
N GLU A 42 1.68 -2.83 -15.35
CA GLU A 42 1.03 -2.73 -16.66
C GLU A 42 1.27 -1.36 -17.32
N ARG A 43 1.15 -0.27 -16.56
CA ARG A 43 1.42 1.09 -17.06
C ARG A 43 2.88 1.31 -17.42
N ALA A 44 3.80 0.68 -16.70
CA ALA A 44 5.22 0.69 -17.01
C ALA A 44 5.59 -0.24 -18.18
N GLY A 45 4.61 -1.01 -18.70
CA GLY A 45 4.84 -1.95 -19.80
C GLY A 45 5.68 -3.16 -19.41
N VAL A 46 5.74 -3.49 -18.12
CA VAL A 46 6.56 -4.59 -17.58
C VAL A 46 5.70 -5.62 -16.84
N THR A 47 6.23 -6.82 -16.69
CA THR A 47 5.55 -7.91 -15.98
C THR A 47 6.41 -8.36 -14.80
N PRO A 48 5.91 -8.29 -13.55
CA PRO A 48 6.68 -8.74 -12.40
C PRO A 48 6.80 -10.27 -12.36
N ASN A 49 7.92 -10.75 -11.85
CA ASN A 49 8.14 -12.17 -11.58
C ASN A 49 7.48 -12.55 -10.25
N ILE A 50 6.22 -12.99 -10.28
CA ILE A 50 5.47 -13.39 -9.08
C ILE A 50 5.96 -14.77 -8.65
N ALA A 51 6.81 -14.81 -7.63
CA ALA A 51 7.34 -16.04 -7.05
C ALA A 51 6.40 -16.64 -5.99
N GLU A 52 5.77 -15.78 -5.17
CA GLU A 52 4.90 -16.20 -4.09
C GLU A 52 3.60 -15.41 -4.07
N ARG A 53 2.53 -16.01 -3.52
CA ARG A 53 1.22 -15.38 -3.35
C ARG A 53 0.69 -15.65 -1.96
N THR A 54 0.15 -14.61 -1.33
CA THR A 54 -0.55 -14.74 -0.05
C THR A 54 -1.76 -13.80 0.00
N ARG A 55 -2.73 -14.12 0.83
CA ARG A 55 -3.88 -13.25 1.12
C ARG A 55 -3.77 -12.57 2.47
N ASP A 56 -2.67 -12.80 3.16
CA ASP A 56 -2.42 -12.27 4.50
C ASP A 56 -1.24 -11.30 4.45
N MET A 57 -1.46 -10.06 4.92
CA MET A 57 -0.43 -9.02 4.95
C MET A 57 0.70 -9.36 5.93
N ALA A 58 0.41 -10.04 7.04
CA ALA A 58 1.42 -10.44 8.00
C ALA A 58 2.35 -11.50 7.40
N VAL A 59 1.78 -12.48 6.70
CA VAL A 59 2.55 -13.51 5.98
C VAL A 59 3.37 -12.86 4.85
N MET A 60 2.80 -11.94 4.08
CA MET A 60 3.54 -11.21 3.04
C MET A 60 4.76 -10.50 3.63
N ARG A 61 4.60 -9.79 4.75
CA ARG A 61 5.69 -9.08 5.43
C ARG A 61 6.77 -10.04 5.93
N SER A 62 6.39 -11.17 6.51
CA SER A 62 7.36 -12.20 6.93
C SER A 62 8.11 -12.80 5.75
N LEU A 63 7.44 -13.15 4.66
CA LEU A 63 8.11 -13.66 3.46
C LEU A 63 9.13 -12.65 2.91
N VAL A 64 8.71 -11.39 2.75
CA VAL A 64 9.62 -10.32 2.27
C VAL A 64 10.80 -10.14 3.21
N ALA A 65 10.56 -10.06 4.54
CA ALA A 65 11.61 -9.87 5.53
C ALA A 65 12.60 -11.05 5.60
N ASN A 66 12.19 -12.23 5.13
CA ASN A 66 13.04 -13.42 5.04
C ASN A 66 13.68 -13.61 3.65
N GLY A 67 13.65 -12.58 2.80
CA GLY A 67 14.38 -12.57 1.53
C GLY A 67 13.71 -13.30 0.37
N PHE A 68 12.39 -13.59 0.45
CA PHE A 68 11.65 -14.20 -0.66
C PHE A 68 11.39 -13.23 -1.81
N GLY A 69 11.83 -11.98 -1.68
CA GLY A 69 11.72 -10.95 -2.71
C GLY A 69 11.12 -9.65 -2.19
N PHE A 70 10.49 -8.89 -3.08
CA PHE A 70 9.81 -7.64 -2.73
C PHE A 70 8.29 -7.79 -2.75
N SER A 71 7.59 -6.85 -2.16
CA SER A 71 6.15 -6.67 -2.34
C SER A 71 5.80 -5.21 -2.62
N VAL A 72 4.54 -4.96 -2.97
CA VAL A 72 3.99 -3.60 -3.10
C VAL A 72 2.84 -3.45 -2.12
N ALA A 73 2.87 -2.37 -1.37
CA ALA A 73 1.83 -2.02 -0.41
C ALA A 73 1.38 -0.57 -0.62
N ASN A 74 0.11 -0.31 -0.37
CA ASN A 74 -0.49 1.02 -0.43
C ASN A 74 -0.61 1.67 0.95
N ILE A 75 -0.27 0.94 2.00
CA ILE A 75 -0.27 1.42 3.39
C ILE A 75 1.07 1.04 4.01
N ARG A 76 1.72 2.02 4.62
CA ARG A 76 2.88 1.79 5.49
C ARG A 76 2.39 1.67 6.93
N PRO A 77 2.60 0.56 7.63
CA PRO A 77 2.28 0.43 9.05
C PRO A 77 3.23 1.29 9.91
N TYR A 78 2.85 1.56 11.16
CA TYR A 78 3.71 2.28 12.10
C TYR A 78 5.00 1.53 12.43
N SER A 79 4.96 0.20 12.41
CA SER A 79 6.14 -0.64 12.66
C SER A 79 6.72 -1.13 11.34
N ASP A 80 8.00 -0.90 11.16
CA ASP A 80 8.76 -1.43 10.03
C ASP A 80 9.23 -2.88 10.29
N LEU A 81 8.83 -3.50 11.41
CA LEU A 81 9.14 -4.89 11.71
C LEU A 81 8.09 -5.83 11.15
N SER A 82 8.53 -6.94 10.57
CA SER A 82 7.65 -8.07 10.25
C SER A 82 7.13 -8.75 11.52
N PRO A 83 6.10 -9.61 11.44
CA PRO A 83 5.58 -10.34 12.61
C PRO A 83 6.63 -11.19 13.35
N ASP A 84 7.65 -11.65 12.66
CA ASP A 84 8.78 -12.40 13.20
C ASP A 84 9.96 -11.51 13.65
N GLY A 85 9.75 -10.18 13.72
CA GLY A 85 10.71 -9.23 14.30
C GLY A 85 11.85 -8.81 13.38
N ARG A 86 11.80 -9.15 12.09
CA ARG A 86 12.81 -8.72 11.10
C ARG A 86 12.45 -7.35 10.51
N GLU A 87 13.47 -6.56 10.22
CA GLU A 87 13.29 -5.22 9.65
C GLU A 87 12.90 -5.25 8.18
N LEU A 88 12.02 -4.33 7.82
CA LEU A 88 11.54 -4.06 6.46
C LEU A 88 11.83 -2.61 6.09
N CYS A 89 12.15 -2.37 4.84
CA CYS A 89 12.24 -1.04 4.25
C CYS A 89 11.04 -0.77 3.34
N PHE A 90 10.45 0.41 3.49
CA PHE A 90 9.35 0.91 2.65
C PHE A 90 9.90 2.01 1.75
N ILE A 91 9.94 1.75 0.45
CA ILE A 91 10.55 2.62 -0.55
C ILE A 91 9.45 3.18 -1.45
N PRO A 92 9.30 4.50 -1.58
CA PRO A 92 8.35 5.09 -2.51
C PRO A 92 8.57 4.59 -3.94
N LEU A 93 7.48 4.31 -4.65
CA LEU A 93 7.52 4.06 -6.08
C LEU A 93 7.62 5.40 -6.83
N GLU A 94 8.43 5.44 -7.87
CA GLU A 94 8.50 6.58 -8.78
C GLU A 94 7.23 6.69 -9.63
N GLY A 95 6.96 7.91 -10.08
CA GLY A 95 5.74 8.23 -10.79
C GLY A 95 4.58 8.58 -9.86
N THR A 96 3.43 8.83 -10.46
CA THR A 96 2.20 9.16 -9.71
C THR A 96 1.24 7.98 -9.78
N PRO A 97 1.28 7.05 -8.83
CA PRO A 97 0.29 6.00 -8.79
C PRO A 97 -1.11 6.62 -8.63
N ARG A 98 -2.12 6.02 -9.25
CA ARG A 98 -3.49 6.45 -9.03
C ARG A 98 -3.83 6.31 -7.54
N PRO A 99 -4.26 7.39 -6.87
CA PRO A 99 -4.54 7.30 -5.44
C PRO A 99 -5.69 6.33 -5.17
N LEU A 100 -5.59 5.60 -4.07
CA LEU A 100 -6.73 4.90 -3.49
C LEU A 100 -7.59 5.92 -2.74
N LEU A 101 -8.87 5.99 -3.12
CA LEU A 101 -9.83 6.86 -2.46
C LEU A 101 -10.60 6.05 -1.41
N LEU A 102 -10.56 6.50 -0.18
CA LEU A 102 -11.42 6.04 0.89
C LEU A 102 -12.54 7.07 1.10
N GLY A 103 -13.79 6.63 1.08
CA GLY A 103 -14.92 7.54 1.20
C GLY A 103 -16.15 6.88 1.80
N PHE A 104 -17.16 7.69 2.09
CA PHE A 104 -18.46 7.22 2.53
C PHE A 104 -19.40 7.08 1.33
N VAL A 105 -20.06 5.93 1.23
CA VAL A 105 -21.18 5.74 0.31
C VAL A 105 -22.45 5.91 1.11
N VAL A 106 -23.24 6.92 0.77
CA VAL A 106 -24.47 7.26 1.48
C VAL A 106 -25.64 7.19 0.48
N PRO A 107 -26.76 6.57 0.83
CA PRO A 107 -27.96 6.63 0.03
C PRO A 107 -28.43 8.07 -0.19
N GLU A 108 -29.10 8.33 -1.33
CA GLU A 108 -29.71 9.62 -1.60
C GLU A 108 -30.68 10.01 -0.48
N GLY A 109 -30.57 11.22 0.03
CA GLY A 109 -31.40 11.72 1.16
C GLY A 109 -30.93 11.33 2.56
N ALA A 110 -30.00 10.40 2.71
CA ALA A 110 -29.53 9.99 4.05
C ALA A 110 -28.76 11.09 4.80
N ARG A 111 -28.20 12.07 4.10
CA ARG A 111 -27.56 13.26 4.71
C ARG A 111 -28.53 14.14 5.50
N ASN A 112 -29.83 13.97 5.31
CA ASN A 112 -30.85 14.69 6.08
C ASN A 112 -31.07 14.07 7.49
N VAL A 113 -30.41 12.95 7.79
CA VAL A 113 -30.46 12.31 9.12
C VAL A 113 -29.32 12.86 9.95
N LEU A 114 -29.63 13.58 11.02
CA LEU A 114 -28.65 14.27 11.87
C LEU A 114 -27.51 13.38 12.38
N SER A 115 -27.80 12.12 12.71
CA SER A 115 -26.78 11.17 13.18
C SER A 115 -25.82 10.75 12.07
N VAL A 116 -26.29 10.61 10.82
CA VAL A 116 -25.45 10.28 9.66
C VAL A 116 -24.55 11.46 9.33
N ASP A 117 -25.10 12.66 9.30
CA ASP A 117 -24.31 13.87 9.03
C ASP A 117 -23.27 14.12 10.12
N ALA A 118 -23.64 14.00 11.39
CA ALA A 118 -22.73 14.12 12.52
C ALA A 118 -21.59 13.08 12.47
N PHE A 119 -21.90 11.82 12.09
CA PHE A 119 -20.89 10.78 11.94
C PHE A 119 -19.91 11.10 10.80
N ILE A 120 -20.42 11.48 9.62
CA ILE A 120 -19.57 11.81 8.47
C ILE A 120 -18.65 12.99 8.78
N ASN A 121 -19.20 14.05 9.39
CA ASN A 121 -18.45 15.24 9.78
C ASN A 121 -17.37 14.90 10.80
N HIS A 122 -17.70 14.13 11.84
CA HIS A 122 -16.73 13.71 12.85
C HIS A 122 -15.62 12.83 12.25
N ALA A 123 -15.98 11.84 11.45
CA ALA A 123 -15.03 10.95 10.81
C ALA A 123 -14.11 11.71 9.85
N SER A 124 -14.65 12.62 9.03
CA SER A 124 -13.85 13.45 8.12
C SER A 124 -12.85 14.32 8.87
N GLN A 125 -13.28 14.97 9.95
CA GLN A 125 -12.41 15.79 10.80
C GLN A 125 -11.33 14.95 11.52
N THR A 126 -11.67 13.73 11.91
CA THR A 126 -10.73 12.81 12.57
C THR A 126 -9.69 12.31 11.60
N ILE A 127 -10.11 11.87 10.41
CA ILE A 127 -9.22 11.38 9.34
C ILE A 127 -8.29 12.49 8.87
N ALA A 128 -8.79 13.71 8.69
CA ALA A 128 -7.98 14.86 8.27
C ALA A 128 -6.87 15.25 9.26
N LYS A 129 -6.98 14.80 10.52
CA LYS A 129 -5.96 15.01 11.56
C LYS A 129 -5.03 13.81 11.74
N TRP A 130 -5.30 12.70 11.08
CA TRP A 130 -4.48 11.50 11.19
C TRP A 130 -3.21 11.64 10.37
N ASP A 131 -2.10 11.76 11.06
CA ASP A 131 -0.77 11.58 10.49
C ASP A 131 -0.49 10.06 10.38
N TYR A 132 -1.03 9.45 9.33
CA TYR A 132 -0.81 8.03 9.07
C TYR A 132 0.39 7.87 8.15
N PRO A 133 1.48 7.19 8.57
CA PRO A 133 2.64 6.96 7.71
C PRO A 133 2.21 6.29 6.41
N GLY A 134 2.47 6.94 5.28
CA GLY A 134 2.16 6.39 3.95
C GLY A 134 0.73 6.58 3.43
N LEU A 135 -0.11 7.33 4.14
CA LEU A 135 -1.35 7.89 3.60
C LEU A 135 -1.18 9.41 3.52
N PRO A 136 -0.68 9.96 2.41
CA PRO A 136 -0.76 11.40 2.22
C PRO A 136 -2.24 11.78 2.22
N LEU A 137 -2.61 12.74 3.07
CA LEU A 137 -3.93 13.36 3.02
C LEU A 137 -4.06 13.96 1.61
N ALA A 138 -5.05 13.50 0.85
CA ALA A 138 -5.42 14.18 -0.37
C ALA A 138 -5.95 15.56 0.04
N ASP A 139 -5.35 16.63 -0.47
CA ASP A 139 -5.93 17.96 -0.35
C ASP A 139 -7.34 17.86 -0.95
N CYS A 140 -8.34 17.94 -0.11
CA CYS A 140 -9.74 18.03 -0.53
C CYS A 140 -9.97 19.47 -0.93
N ASP A 141 -9.82 19.76 -2.23
CA ASP A 141 -10.39 20.97 -2.86
C ASP A 141 -11.93 20.88 -2.94
#